data_2e21b73716a260fdf851ea927902ad5d
#
_entry.id   2e21b73716a260fdf851ea927902ad5d
#
_cell.length_a   1.000
_cell.length_b   1.000
_cell.length_c   1.000
_cell.angle_alpha   90.00
_cell.angle_beta   90.00
_cell.angle_gamma   90.00
#
_symmetry.space_group_name_H-M   'P 1'
#
loop_
_entity.id
_entity.type
_entity.pdbx_description
1 polymer ?
#
loop_
_entity_poly.entity_id
_entity_poly.type
_entity_poly.pdbx_seq_one_letter_code
_entity_poly.pdbx_strand_id
1 'polypeptide(L)'
;MALKKRVRLSVKLVLVNWPSALQLARLLQMTGQVFKILPQEIWHTAIAEGVVPLHGFDADDGFVHLSLAEQVHETLLVHFHGQDNLVVLAFNSDDLGVGLRWEAARGGQKFPHYYGVLDTGQVRAKFDVSADGDAFALPQALTKRIA
;
A
#
# COMPACT_ATOMS: atom_id res chain seq x y z
N MET A 1 -4.32 -28.27 -63.50
CA MET A 1 -5.08 -27.37 -62.61
C MET A 1 -4.70 -27.74 -61.20
N ALA A 2 -3.96 -26.91 -60.53
CA ALA A 2 -3.59 -27.12 -59.13
C ALA A 2 -4.70 -26.58 -58.23
N LEU A 3 -5.39 -27.45 -57.49
CA LEU A 3 -6.32 -27.08 -56.42
C LEU A 3 -5.49 -26.51 -55.25
N LYS A 4 -5.56 -25.19 -55.06
CA LYS A 4 -5.07 -24.55 -53.86
C LYS A 4 -5.94 -24.99 -52.69
N LYS A 5 -5.48 -25.97 -51.90
CA LYS A 5 -6.05 -26.27 -50.59
C LYS A 5 -5.88 -25.02 -49.71
N ARG A 6 -7.00 -24.33 -49.45
CA ARG A 6 -7.05 -23.33 -48.42
C ARG A 6 -6.91 -24.05 -47.07
N VAL A 7 -5.75 -23.94 -46.45
CA VAL A 7 -5.56 -24.33 -45.06
C VAL A 7 -6.34 -23.31 -44.21
N ARG A 8 -7.51 -23.73 -43.71
CA ARG A 8 -8.20 -23.00 -42.65
C ARG A 8 -7.37 -23.18 -41.36
N LEU A 9 -6.57 -22.18 -41.05
CA LEU A 9 -6.03 -22.04 -39.72
C LEU A 9 -7.18 -21.71 -38.79
N SER A 10 -7.70 -22.73 -38.09
CA SER A 10 -8.61 -22.54 -36.98
C SER A 10 -7.80 -22.00 -35.79
N VAL A 11 -7.72 -20.69 -35.69
CA VAL A 11 -7.24 -20.07 -34.46
C VAL A 11 -8.32 -20.34 -33.43
N LYS A 12 -8.13 -21.39 -32.62
CA LYS A 12 -8.87 -21.51 -31.38
C LYS A 12 -8.48 -20.29 -30.54
N LEU A 13 -9.37 -19.29 -30.54
CA LEU A 13 -9.29 -18.22 -29.58
C LEU A 13 -9.44 -18.88 -28.21
N VAL A 14 -8.31 -19.12 -27.54
CA VAL A 14 -8.36 -19.42 -26.11
C VAL A 14 -8.84 -18.14 -25.49
N LEU A 15 -10.12 -18.12 -25.12
CA LEU A 15 -10.67 -17.08 -24.25
C LEU A 15 -9.92 -17.17 -22.91
N VAL A 16 -8.76 -16.57 -22.84
CA VAL A 16 -8.13 -16.25 -21.58
C VAL A 16 -9.09 -15.27 -20.94
N ASN A 17 -9.58 -15.59 -19.77
CA ASN A 17 -10.48 -14.75 -18.99
C ASN A 17 -9.67 -13.50 -18.56
N TRP A 18 -9.55 -12.53 -19.46
CA TRP A 18 -8.89 -11.27 -19.17
C TRP A 18 -9.79 -10.50 -18.22
N PRO A 19 -9.22 -10.01 -17.10
CA PRO A 19 -9.97 -9.16 -16.19
C PRO A 19 -10.47 -7.93 -16.97
N SER A 20 -11.69 -7.49 -16.67
CA SER A 20 -12.24 -6.25 -17.24
C SER A 20 -11.30 -5.06 -16.92
N ALA A 21 -11.41 -3.98 -17.71
CA ALA A 21 -10.63 -2.76 -17.43
C ALA A 21 -10.82 -2.27 -15.99
N LEU A 22 -12.02 -2.44 -15.42
CA LEU A 22 -12.31 -2.10 -14.02
C LEU A 22 -11.61 -3.06 -13.04
N GLN A 23 -11.54 -4.36 -13.34
CA GLN A 23 -10.82 -5.35 -12.53
C GLN A 23 -9.30 -5.13 -12.61
N LEU A 24 -8.76 -4.81 -13.80
CA LEU A 24 -7.35 -4.43 -13.97
C LEU A 24 -7.02 -3.14 -13.20
N ALA A 25 -7.88 -2.12 -13.27
CA ALA A 25 -7.72 -0.88 -12.52
C ALA A 25 -7.74 -1.14 -11.00
N ARG A 26 -8.61 -2.03 -10.52
CA ARG A 26 -8.64 -2.47 -9.11
C ARG A 26 -7.39 -3.23 -8.71
N LEU A 27 -6.93 -4.18 -9.53
CA LEU A 27 -5.70 -4.94 -9.28
C LEU A 27 -4.49 -4.01 -9.24
N LEU A 28 -4.37 -3.06 -10.18
CA LEU A 28 -3.31 -2.05 -10.20
C LEU A 28 -3.37 -1.12 -8.98
N GLN A 29 -4.58 -0.76 -8.52
CA GLN A 29 -4.76 0.03 -7.31
C GLN A 29 -4.40 -0.75 -6.04
N MET A 30 -4.63 -2.07 -6.02
CA MET A 30 -4.32 -2.93 -4.87
C MET A 30 -2.85 -3.34 -4.82
N THR A 31 -2.21 -3.59 -5.96
CA THR A 31 -0.81 -4.04 -6.05
C THR A 31 0.20 -2.91 -5.97
N GLY A 32 -0.22 -1.67 -6.22
CA GLY A 32 0.62 -0.49 -6.22
C GLY A 32 0.48 0.39 -4.97
N GLN A 33 -0.19 -0.07 -3.91
CA GLN A 33 -0.36 0.72 -2.69
C GLN A 33 0.65 0.36 -1.61
N VAL A 34 1.10 1.40 -0.92
CA VAL A 34 1.91 1.32 0.29
C VAL A 34 1.23 2.11 1.40
N PHE A 35 1.47 1.72 2.64
CA PHE A 35 0.73 2.22 3.79
C PHE A 35 1.68 2.81 4.83
N LYS A 36 1.30 3.98 5.35
CA LYS A 36 1.96 4.63 6.49
C LYS A 36 1.05 4.54 7.71
N ILE A 37 1.60 4.04 8.81
CA ILE A 37 0.92 4.02 10.11
C ILE A 37 1.54 5.12 10.97
N LEU A 38 0.71 5.94 11.60
CA LEU A 38 1.17 7.00 12.50
C LEU A 38 0.10 7.36 13.54
N PRO A 39 0.51 7.98 14.67
CA PRO A 39 -0.43 8.55 15.62
C PRO A 39 -1.30 9.64 14.98
N GLN A 40 -2.54 9.71 15.39
CA GLN A 40 -3.49 10.70 14.86
C GLN A 40 -3.05 12.15 15.11
N GLU A 41 -2.36 12.43 16.21
CA GLU A 41 -1.79 13.74 16.47
C GLU A 41 -0.74 14.17 15.44
N ILE A 42 0.08 13.21 14.95
CA ILE A 42 1.06 13.45 13.87
C ILE A 42 0.33 13.71 12.56
N TRP A 43 -0.77 13.02 12.32
CA TRP A 43 -1.62 13.30 11.16
C TRP A 43 -2.22 14.71 11.19
N HIS A 44 -2.66 15.18 12.35
CA HIS A 44 -3.14 16.56 12.50
C HIS A 44 -2.05 17.59 12.19
N THR A 45 -0.83 17.35 12.65
CA THR A 45 0.34 18.15 12.29
C THR A 45 0.59 18.12 10.79
N ALA A 46 0.54 16.94 10.18
CA ALA A 46 0.73 16.76 8.74
C ALA A 46 -0.29 17.57 7.91
N ILE A 47 -1.55 17.56 8.31
CA ILE A 47 -2.60 18.35 7.64
C ILE A 47 -2.30 19.84 7.72
N ALA A 48 -1.83 20.33 8.86
CA ALA A 48 -1.49 21.75 9.05
C ALA A 48 -0.27 22.17 8.24
N GLU A 49 0.71 21.28 8.09
CA GLU A 49 1.97 21.55 7.40
C GLU A 49 1.97 21.17 5.90
N GLY A 50 1.00 20.36 5.46
CA GLY A 50 0.92 19.84 4.10
C GLY A 50 1.82 18.66 3.81
N VAL A 51 2.63 18.24 4.76
CA VAL A 51 3.57 17.12 4.67
C VAL A 51 3.53 16.27 5.93
N VAL A 52 3.79 14.97 5.79
CA VAL A 52 3.91 14.07 6.93
C VAL A 52 5.31 14.22 7.53
N PRO A 53 5.43 14.68 8.78
CA PRO A 53 6.73 14.83 9.41
C PRO A 53 7.35 13.48 9.70
N LEU A 54 8.69 13.41 9.68
CA LEU A 54 9.40 12.25 10.22
C LEU A 54 9.14 12.15 11.72
N HIS A 55 8.69 10.98 12.17
CA HIS A 55 8.34 10.71 13.55
C HIS A 55 8.83 9.32 13.98
N GLY A 56 9.25 9.19 15.24
CA GLY A 56 9.72 7.92 15.79
C GLY A 56 10.86 7.33 14.97
N PHE A 57 10.74 6.09 14.57
CA PHE A 57 11.76 5.39 13.77
C PHE A 57 12.11 6.08 12.45
N ASP A 58 11.15 6.78 11.83
CA ASP A 58 11.43 7.54 10.61
C ASP A 58 12.44 8.66 10.88
N ALA A 59 12.31 9.35 12.01
CA ALA A 59 13.23 10.41 12.41
C ALA A 59 14.63 9.85 12.76
N ASP A 60 14.67 8.70 13.41
CA ASP A 60 15.91 8.04 13.80
C ASP A 60 16.68 7.51 12.57
N ASP A 61 15.99 6.93 11.61
CA ASP A 61 16.59 6.29 10.44
C ASP A 61 16.74 7.24 9.24
N GLY A 62 16.03 8.36 9.23
CA GLY A 62 16.13 9.38 8.19
C GLY A 62 15.34 9.06 6.91
N PHE A 63 14.40 8.12 6.97
CA PHE A 63 13.49 7.78 5.88
C PHE A 63 12.13 7.33 6.42
N VAL A 64 11.12 7.32 5.56
CA VAL A 64 9.77 6.91 5.94
C VAL A 64 9.62 5.40 5.83
N HIS A 65 9.26 4.75 6.94
CA HIS A 65 8.89 3.34 6.96
C HIS A 65 7.45 3.17 6.48
N LEU A 66 7.27 2.36 5.47
CA LEU A 66 5.99 2.00 4.90
C LEU A 66 5.74 0.49 5.01
N SER A 67 4.52 0.08 4.79
CA SER A 67 4.11 -1.33 4.79
C SER A 67 3.41 -1.67 3.48
N LEU A 68 3.59 -2.90 3.00
CA LEU A 68 2.68 -3.50 2.05
C LEU A 68 1.34 -3.82 2.72
N ALA A 69 0.30 -4.07 1.93
CA ALA A 69 -1.02 -4.45 2.43
C ALA A 69 -0.95 -5.62 3.42
N GLU A 70 -0.27 -6.69 3.04
CA GLU A 70 -0.08 -7.88 3.88
C GLU A 70 0.78 -7.66 5.14
N GLN A 71 1.54 -6.56 5.20
CA GLN A 71 2.41 -6.23 6.33
C GLN A 71 1.74 -5.31 7.36
N VAL A 72 0.64 -4.64 7.00
CA VAL A 72 0.00 -3.63 7.86
C VAL A 72 -0.38 -4.19 9.22
N HIS A 73 -1.05 -5.33 9.25
CA HIS A 73 -1.53 -5.92 10.50
C HIS A 73 -0.38 -6.32 11.44
N GLU A 74 0.64 -6.98 10.91
CA GLU A 74 1.82 -7.35 11.70
C GLU A 74 2.60 -6.11 12.17
N THR A 75 2.74 -5.09 11.33
CA THR A 75 3.41 -3.85 11.70
C THR A 75 2.69 -3.13 12.85
N LEU A 76 1.35 -3.11 12.83
CA LEU A 76 0.56 -2.61 13.96
C LEU A 76 0.88 -3.36 15.26
N LEU A 77 0.86 -4.69 15.23
CA LEU A 77 1.10 -5.53 16.40
C LEU A 77 2.52 -5.38 16.95
N VAL A 78 3.52 -5.29 16.09
CA VAL A 78 4.93 -5.25 16.50
C VAL A 78 5.39 -3.87 16.94
N HIS A 79 5.02 -2.83 16.20
CA HIS A 79 5.58 -1.47 16.41
C HIS A 79 4.62 -0.51 17.11
N PHE A 80 3.32 -0.80 17.12
CA PHE A 80 2.31 0.08 17.69
C PHE A 80 1.52 -0.55 18.84
N HIS A 81 1.95 -1.72 19.31
CA HIS A 81 1.34 -2.40 20.45
C HIS A 81 1.19 -1.44 21.65
N GLY A 82 0.01 -1.44 22.25
CA GLY A 82 -0.32 -0.56 23.38
C GLY A 82 -0.60 0.91 23.03
N GLN A 83 -0.51 1.27 21.75
CA GLN A 83 -0.90 2.62 21.27
C GLN A 83 -2.33 2.62 20.77
N ASP A 84 -3.01 3.73 20.98
CA ASP A 84 -4.37 3.97 20.50
C ASP A 84 -4.37 5.21 19.57
N ASN A 85 -5.53 5.52 18.99
CA ASN A 85 -5.70 6.69 18.12
C ASN A 85 -4.65 6.74 16.99
N LEU A 86 -4.57 5.67 16.23
CA LEU A 86 -3.71 5.56 15.07
C LEU A 86 -4.47 5.86 13.78
N VAL A 87 -3.74 6.26 12.77
CA VAL A 87 -4.23 6.34 11.39
C VAL A 87 -3.36 5.48 10.48
N VAL A 88 -3.99 4.88 9.50
CA VAL A 88 -3.33 4.21 8.37
C VAL A 88 -3.62 5.02 7.12
N LEU A 89 -2.58 5.48 6.47
CA LEU A 89 -2.65 6.24 5.23
C LEU A 89 -2.24 5.36 4.06
N ALA A 90 -3.03 5.36 3.00
CA ALA A 90 -2.70 4.67 1.76
C ALA A 90 -2.14 5.64 0.72
N PHE A 91 -1.05 5.25 0.09
CA PHE A 91 -0.41 5.97 -1.03
C PHE A 91 -0.30 5.04 -2.23
N ASN A 92 -0.34 5.59 -3.44
CA ASN A 92 0.05 4.84 -4.62
C ASN A 92 1.58 4.85 -4.72
N SER A 93 2.19 3.69 -4.89
CA SER A 93 3.66 3.57 -5.03
C SER A 93 4.20 4.39 -6.21
N ASP A 94 3.45 4.47 -7.30
CA ASP A 94 3.84 5.23 -8.50
C ASP A 94 3.94 6.74 -8.23
N ASP A 95 3.10 7.28 -7.33
CA ASP A 95 3.13 8.69 -6.96
C ASP A 95 4.39 9.06 -6.14
N LEU A 96 5.04 8.08 -5.51
CA LEU A 96 6.25 8.28 -4.71
C LEU A 96 7.53 8.23 -5.56
N GLY A 97 7.48 7.59 -6.70
CA GLY A 97 8.57 7.56 -7.69
C GLY A 97 9.86 6.91 -7.18
N VAL A 98 10.99 7.46 -7.62
CA VAL A 98 12.33 6.87 -7.42
C VAL A 98 12.82 6.88 -5.96
N GLY A 99 12.22 7.68 -5.10
CA GLY A 99 12.52 7.71 -3.66
C GLY A 99 12.03 6.48 -2.91
N LEU A 100 11.10 5.73 -3.49
CA LEU A 100 10.57 4.49 -2.92
C LEU A 100 11.52 3.33 -3.22
N ARG A 101 12.01 2.68 -2.16
CA ARG A 101 12.95 1.56 -2.24
C ARG A 101 12.41 0.36 -1.47
N TRP A 102 12.74 -0.82 -1.96
CA TRP A 102 12.38 -2.11 -1.36
C TRP A 102 13.60 -2.68 -0.68
N GLU A 103 13.65 -2.59 0.63
CA GLU A 103 14.83 -2.94 1.42
C GLU A 103 14.51 -4.04 2.42
N ALA A 104 15.46 -4.95 2.62
CA ALA A 104 15.32 -5.99 3.63
C ALA A 104 15.31 -5.37 5.04
N ALA A 105 14.36 -5.81 5.85
CA ALA A 105 14.20 -5.38 7.23
C ALA A 105 13.90 -6.59 8.13
N ARG A 106 12.98 -6.46 9.06
CA ARG A 106 12.61 -7.51 10.02
C ARG A 106 12.42 -8.88 9.35
N GLY A 107 13.15 -9.91 9.85
CA GLY A 107 13.04 -11.28 9.37
C GLY A 107 13.52 -11.51 7.94
N GLY A 108 14.29 -10.59 7.35
CA GLY A 108 14.72 -10.64 5.95
C GLY A 108 13.64 -10.28 4.94
N GLN A 109 12.44 -9.91 5.40
CA GLN A 109 11.33 -9.46 4.57
C GLN A 109 11.61 -8.09 3.99
N LYS A 110 11.24 -7.87 2.73
CA LYS A 110 11.36 -6.55 2.11
C LYS A 110 10.19 -5.65 2.52
N PHE A 111 10.54 -4.45 2.95
CA PHE A 111 9.60 -3.37 3.26
C PHE A 111 9.84 -2.18 2.33
N PRO A 112 8.78 -1.45 1.97
CA PRO A 112 8.94 -0.20 1.26
C PRO A 112 9.46 0.89 2.21
N HIS A 113 10.57 1.51 1.85
CA HIS A 113 11.14 2.67 2.52
C HIS A 113 11.14 3.86 1.57
N TYR A 114 10.72 5.01 2.04
CA TYR A 114 10.64 6.20 1.20
C TYR A 114 11.65 7.26 1.62
N TYR A 115 12.55 7.58 0.71
CA TYR A 115 13.61 8.58 0.88
C TYR A 115 13.19 9.91 0.27
N GLY A 116 12.12 10.47 0.80
CA GLY A 116 11.52 11.72 0.34
C GLY A 116 10.55 12.26 1.37
N VAL A 117 9.80 13.27 0.99
CA VAL A 117 8.77 13.90 1.82
C VAL A 117 7.41 13.42 1.37
N LEU A 118 6.63 12.81 2.29
CA LEU A 118 5.25 12.44 2.00
C LEU A 118 4.36 13.68 2.03
N ASP A 119 3.82 14.03 0.88
CA ASP A 119 2.85 15.11 0.74
C ASP A 119 1.45 14.62 1.12
N THR A 120 0.72 15.39 1.93
CA THR A 120 -0.65 15.03 2.33
C THR A 120 -1.61 14.96 1.14
N GLY A 121 -1.33 15.69 0.08
CA GLY A 121 -2.08 15.62 -1.19
C GLY A 121 -1.94 14.31 -1.94
N GLN A 122 -0.94 13.48 -1.60
CA GLN A 122 -0.73 12.17 -2.19
C GLN A 122 -1.49 11.05 -1.45
N VAL A 123 -2.11 11.34 -0.31
CA VAL A 123 -2.92 10.38 0.45
C VAL A 123 -4.15 10.00 -0.37
N ARG A 124 -4.30 8.71 -0.64
CA ARG A 124 -5.42 8.14 -1.41
C ARG A 124 -6.57 7.67 -0.52
N ALA A 125 -6.26 7.27 0.70
CA ALA A 125 -7.24 6.90 1.69
C ALA A 125 -6.64 7.03 3.10
N LYS A 126 -7.51 7.32 4.06
CA LYS A 126 -7.19 7.40 5.50
C LYS A 126 -8.14 6.50 6.28
N PHE A 127 -7.60 5.75 7.21
CA PHE A 127 -8.36 4.86 8.07
C PHE A 127 -7.98 5.11 9.52
N ASP A 128 -9.00 5.31 10.38
CA ASP A 128 -8.80 5.40 11.81
C ASP A 128 -8.71 4.00 12.40
N VAL A 129 -7.71 3.77 13.23
CA VAL A 129 -7.45 2.49 13.90
C VAL A 129 -7.35 2.73 15.39
N SER A 130 -8.11 1.97 16.16
CA SER A 130 -8.10 2.03 17.63
C SER A 130 -7.60 0.73 18.22
N ALA A 131 -7.08 0.81 19.44
CA ALA A 131 -6.71 -0.38 20.21
C ALA A 131 -7.97 -1.19 20.58
N ASP A 132 -7.83 -2.51 20.58
CA ASP A 132 -8.84 -3.48 21.01
C ASP A 132 -8.15 -4.58 21.83
N GLY A 133 -7.97 -4.31 23.11
CA GLY A 133 -7.13 -5.14 23.98
C GLY A 133 -5.68 -5.16 23.50
N ASP A 134 -5.15 -6.36 23.27
CA ASP A 134 -3.81 -6.56 22.69
C ASP A 134 -3.78 -6.51 21.15
N ALA A 135 -4.93 -6.29 20.52
CA ALA A 135 -5.10 -6.20 19.09
C ALA A 135 -5.52 -4.79 18.65
N PHE A 136 -5.97 -4.66 17.40
CA PHE A 136 -6.47 -3.42 16.84
C PHE A 136 -7.83 -3.63 16.17
N ALA A 137 -8.73 -2.68 16.38
CA ALA A 137 -9.98 -2.60 15.64
C ALA A 137 -9.72 -1.93 14.29
N LEU A 138 -9.77 -2.72 13.22
CA LEU A 138 -9.58 -2.25 11.86
C LEU A 138 -10.94 -1.96 11.21
N PRO A 139 -11.14 -0.76 10.63
CA PRO A 139 -12.37 -0.51 9.88
C PRO A 139 -12.47 -1.45 8.68
N GLN A 140 -13.71 -1.84 8.35
CA GLN A 140 -13.97 -2.79 7.25
C GLN A 140 -13.36 -2.35 5.92
N ALA A 141 -13.36 -1.04 5.65
CA ALA A 141 -12.75 -0.49 4.45
C ALA A 141 -11.24 -0.74 4.37
N LEU A 142 -10.53 -0.66 5.50
CA LEU A 142 -9.11 -1.01 5.59
C LEU A 142 -8.92 -2.51 5.45
N THR A 143 -9.69 -3.33 6.17
CA THR A 143 -9.61 -4.79 6.10
C THR A 143 -9.78 -5.29 4.67
N LYS A 144 -10.74 -4.75 3.92
CA LYS A 144 -10.95 -5.09 2.50
C LYS A 144 -9.79 -4.67 1.61
N ARG A 145 -9.09 -3.59 1.97
CA ARG A 145 -7.98 -3.05 1.18
C ARG A 145 -6.69 -3.83 1.38
N ILE A 146 -6.48 -4.38 2.57
CA ILE A 146 -5.26 -5.11 2.94
C ILE A 146 -5.41 -6.63 2.90
N ALA A 147 -6.62 -7.11 2.63
CA ALA A 147 -6.91 -8.54 2.53
C ALA A 147 -6.27 -9.19 1.30
#